data_c59f90eb3cdac3b9cce3594bde829352
#
_entry.id   c59f90eb3cdac3b9cce3594bde829352
#
_cell.length_a   1.000
_cell.length_b   1.000
_cell.length_c   1.000
_cell.angle_alpha   90.00
_cell.angle_beta   90.00
_cell.angle_gamma   90.00
#
_symmetry.space_group_name_H-M   'P 1'
#
loop_
_entity.id
_entity.type
_entity.pdbx_description
1 polymer ?
#
loop_
_entity_poly.entity_id
_entity_poly.type
_entity_poly.pdbx_seq_one_letter_code
_entity_poly.pdbx_strand_id
1 'polypeptide(L)'
;MSNLKKILSLLLALGLIAAFMTACNKQTTGTEKVTEEAAQTAESGETAKVEDVTVYNKQENPETVIMVVSFGTSFNDSRVKTIGGIESAIAKAFPNYEVRRAFTSQIIIDKLAERDNVDIDNVTEALDRAVADGVKNLVVQPTHLMNGYEYTDLKEELEKYSDQFDSIKLGEPLLTSDSDYEAVIKAITEDMKDYDDGETAIAFMGHGTEADSNGVYAKLQEKITAAGYKNYVIGTVEAEPSIDDVIAFAKAGSYKRVVLHPLMVVAGDHANNDMAGDEDDSWKSLLEKEGFEVVPVLEGLGQNEAIQQIYVQHVSALL
;
A
#
# COMPACT_ATOMS: atom_id res chain seq x y z
N MET A 1 -14.34 23.58 -23.62
CA MET A 1 -15.72 23.10 -23.38
C MET A 1 -15.68 21.59 -23.08
N SER A 2 -14.94 21.16 -22.08
CA SER A 2 -14.72 19.74 -21.76
C SER A 2 -14.87 19.39 -20.25
N ASN A 3 -15.02 20.37 -19.36
CA ASN A 3 -15.03 20.13 -17.90
C ASN A 3 -16.43 20.09 -17.24
N LEU A 4 -17.49 19.95 -18.04
CA LEU A 4 -18.87 19.98 -17.51
C LEU A 4 -19.55 18.59 -17.52
N LYS A 5 -18.86 17.51 -17.93
CA LYS A 5 -19.42 16.15 -17.99
C LYS A 5 -19.03 15.22 -16.83
N LYS A 6 -18.04 15.61 -16.00
CA LYS A 6 -17.57 14.80 -14.86
C LYS A 6 -18.29 15.07 -13.51
N ILE A 7 -19.17 16.05 -13.44
CA ILE A 7 -19.88 16.42 -12.18
C ILE A 7 -21.31 15.87 -12.11
N LEU A 8 -21.79 15.17 -13.14
CA LEU A 8 -23.19 14.71 -13.17
C LEU A 8 -23.39 13.21 -12.91
N SER A 9 -22.37 12.46 -12.55
CA SER A 9 -22.51 11.00 -12.26
C SER A 9 -22.63 10.65 -10.79
N LEU A 10 -22.63 11.63 -9.86
CA LEU A 10 -22.61 11.34 -8.41
C LEU A 10 -23.97 11.54 -7.71
N LEU A 11 -25.08 11.64 -8.40
CA LEU A 11 -26.39 11.92 -7.78
C LEU A 11 -27.55 11.09 -8.34
N LEU A 12 -27.36 9.78 -8.57
CA LEU A 12 -28.52 8.91 -8.93
C LEU A 12 -28.38 7.45 -8.47
N ALA A 13 -28.24 7.23 -7.18
CA ALA A 13 -28.41 5.89 -6.59
C ALA A 13 -28.98 5.99 -5.18
N LEU A 14 -30.15 6.56 -5.04
CA LEU A 14 -30.97 6.42 -3.84
C LEU A 14 -32.44 6.33 -4.26
N GLY A 15 -32.99 5.12 -4.16
CA GLY A 15 -34.44 4.92 -4.21
C GLY A 15 -34.86 3.77 -5.09
N LEU A 16 -35.11 2.59 -4.48
CA LEU A 16 -36.30 1.76 -4.70
C LEU A 16 -36.08 0.36 -4.08
N ILE A 17 -36.44 0.25 -2.80
CA ILE A 17 -36.79 -1.04 -2.20
C ILE A 17 -38.29 -0.92 -1.86
N ALA A 18 -39.12 -1.72 -2.51
CA ALA A 18 -40.40 -2.15 -1.94
C ALA A 18 -40.95 -3.36 -2.69
N ALA A 19 -40.96 -4.47 -1.97
CA ALA A 19 -42.00 -5.52 -1.94
C ALA A 19 -42.50 -6.20 -3.23
N PHE A 20 -42.34 -7.53 -3.23
CA PHE A 20 -43.47 -8.44 -3.44
C PHE A 20 -43.15 -9.83 -2.86
N MET A 21 -43.79 -10.14 -1.73
CA MET A 21 -44.08 -11.53 -1.36
C MET A 21 -45.38 -11.95 -2.08
N THR A 22 -45.43 -13.14 -2.64
CA THR A 22 -46.55 -14.06 -2.43
C THR A 22 -46.27 -15.45 -3.02
N ALA A 23 -46.65 -16.45 -2.24
CA ALA A 23 -46.49 -17.88 -2.40
C ALA A 23 -47.34 -18.49 -3.56
N CYS A 24 -46.96 -19.66 -4.07
CA CYS A 24 -47.73 -20.89 -3.96
C CYS A 24 -47.09 -22.11 -4.66
N ASN A 25 -47.00 -23.10 -3.91
CA ASN A 25 -46.92 -24.56 -3.96
C ASN A 25 -47.52 -25.27 -5.19
N LYS A 26 -46.78 -26.28 -5.77
CA LYS A 26 -47.19 -27.70 -5.94
C LYS A 26 -46.19 -28.51 -6.77
N GLN A 27 -45.59 -29.46 -6.14
CA GLN A 27 -45.42 -30.91 -6.35
C GLN A 27 -45.58 -31.47 -7.77
N THR A 28 -44.56 -32.17 -8.35
CA THR A 28 -44.41 -33.64 -8.34
C THR A 28 -43.23 -34.14 -9.16
N THR A 29 -42.48 -35.04 -8.52
CA THR A 29 -41.83 -36.29 -8.94
C THR A 29 -40.90 -36.40 -10.14
N GLY A 30 -39.69 -36.92 -9.87
CA GLY A 30 -38.95 -37.78 -10.79
C GLY A 30 -37.44 -37.65 -10.72
N THR A 31 -36.81 -38.44 -9.82
CA THR A 31 -35.50 -39.10 -9.88
C THR A 31 -34.45 -38.62 -10.91
N GLU A 32 -33.32 -38.06 -10.46
CA GLU A 32 -32.03 -38.74 -10.59
C GLU A 32 -30.98 -38.05 -9.70
N LYS A 33 -30.35 -38.89 -8.84
CA LYS A 33 -29.21 -38.52 -8.02
C LYS A 33 -27.96 -38.41 -8.89
N VAL A 34 -27.33 -37.23 -8.95
CA VAL A 34 -25.88 -37.10 -9.17
C VAL A 34 -25.37 -35.97 -8.31
N THR A 35 -24.78 -36.33 -7.19
CA THR A 35 -23.67 -35.72 -6.43
C THR A 35 -23.55 -34.18 -6.44
N GLU A 36 -24.24 -33.58 -5.52
CA GLU A 36 -24.01 -32.27 -4.92
C GLU A 36 -23.11 -32.48 -3.69
N GLU A 37 -21.81 -32.64 -3.90
CA GLU A 37 -20.83 -32.81 -2.82
C GLU A 37 -19.45 -32.33 -3.27
N ALA A 38 -19.36 -31.05 -3.67
CA ALA A 38 -18.08 -30.35 -3.88
C ALA A 38 -18.18 -28.82 -3.84
N ALA A 39 -19.13 -28.25 -3.07
CA ALA A 39 -19.28 -26.80 -2.96
C ALA A 39 -19.64 -26.34 -1.53
N GLN A 40 -19.11 -27.01 -0.51
CA GLN A 40 -19.31 -26.61 0.89
C GLN A 40 -18.11 -27.05 1.76
N THR A 41 -16.91 -26.55 1.47
CA THR A 41 -15.78 -26.55 2.42
C THR A 41 -14.81 -25.42 2.10
N ALA A 42 -15.29 -24.19 2.16
CA ALA A 42 -14.45 -23.00 2.13
C ALA A 42 -15.01 -21.91 3.06
N GLU A 43 -15.54 -22.31 4.22
CA GLU A 43 -15.85 -21.40 5.32
C GLU A 43 -15.58 -22.10 6.63
N SER A 44 -14.40 -21.83 7.18
CA SER A 44 -14.00 -21.75 8.59
C SER A 44 -12.51 -22.03 8.75
N GLY A 45 -11.66 -21.27 8.05
CA GLY A 45 -10.34 -20.96 8.56
C GLY A 45 -10.52 -19.78 9.49
N GLU A 46 -10.66 -20.00 10.77
CA GLU A 46 -10.48 -18.99 11.81
C GLU A 46 -9.02 -18.56 11.72
N THR A 47 -8.75 -17.59 10.82
CA THR A 47 -7.46 -16.89 10.80
C THR A 47 -7.36 -16.22 12.15
N ALA A 48 -6.40 -16.66 12.97
CA ALA A 48 -6.05 -16.00 14.21
C ALA A 48 -6.04 -14.49 13.92
N LYS A 49 -6.90 -13.72 14.60
CA LYS A 49 -6.91 -12.26 14.46
C LYS A 49 -5.50 -11.81 14.78
N VAL A 50 -4.75 -11.42 13.75
CA VAL A 50 -3.45 -10.79 13.96
C VAL A 50 -3.75 -9.45 14.61
N GLU A 51 -3.29 -9.28 15.83
CA GLU A 51 -3.53 -8.08 16.62
C GLU A 51 -2.88 -6.89 15.91
N ASP A 52 -3.65 -5.87 15.61
CA ASP A 52 -3.18 -4.66 14.96
C ASP A 52 -2.54 -3.73 16.02
N VAL A 53 -1.27 -3.95 16.29
CA VAL A 53 -0.52 -3.21 17.30
C VAL A 53 -0.22 -1.81 16.78
N THR A 54 -0.55 -0.77 17.55
CA THR A 54 -0.29 0.64 17.22
C THR A 54 0.85 1.26 18.04
N VAL A 55 1.25 0.60 19.15
CA VAL A 55 2.35 1.01 20.02
C VAL A 55 3.20 -0.19 20.38
N TYR A 56 4.48 -0.14 20.06
CA TYR A 56 5.46 -1.18 20.41
C TYR A 56 6.40 -0.68 21.48
N ASN A 57 7.00 -1.59 22.27
CA ASN A 57 7.99 -1.30 23.30
C ASN A 57 7.52 -0.23 24.29
N LYS A 58 6.22 -0.25 24.65
CA LYS A 58 5.57 0.77 25.48
C LYS A 58 6.37 1.06 26.76
N GLN A 59 6.57 2.34 27.04
CA GLN A 59 7.29 2.84 28.21
C GLN A 59 6.37 3.68 29.09
N GLU A 60 6.67 3.80 30.38
CA GLU A 60 5.88 4.60 31.32
C GLU A 60 6.07 6.12 31.14
N ASN A 61 7.31 6.55 30.86
CA ASN A 61 7.68 7.95 30.62
C ASN A 61 8.76 8.01 29.53
N PRO A 62 8.41 7.85 28.25
CA PRO A 62 9.40 7.82 27.18
C PRO A 62 10.00 9.21 26.97
N GLU A 63 11.31 9.32 27.11
CA GLU A 63 12.03 10.57 26.80
C GLU A 63 12.20 10.76 25.28
N THR A 64 12.38 9.66 24.55
CA THR A 64 12.51 9.66 23.10
C THR A 64 11.54 8.63 22.52
N VAL A 65 10.75 9.05 21.54
CA VAL A 65 9.77 8.20 20.82
C VAL A 65 10.12 8.15 19.33
N ILE A 66 9.98 6.99 18.73
CA ILE A 66 9.99 6.81 17.28
C ILE A 66 8.53 6.80 16.80
N MET A 67 8.14 7.78 16.01
CA MET A 67 6.82 7.87 15.40
C MET A 67 6.91 7.42 13.95
N VAL A 68 6.25 6.30 13.62
CA VAL A 68 6.15 5.80 12.24
C VAL A 68 4.88 6.38 11.62
N VAL A 69 5.05 7.17 10.55
CA VAL A 69 3.96 7.88 9.88
C VAL A 69 3.72 7.27 8.52
N SER A 70 2.51 6.75 8.31
CA SER A 70 2.08 6.11 7.07
C SER A 70 0.87 6.84 6.49
N PHE A 71 0.65 6.74 5.17
CA PHE A 71 -0.64 7.16 4.60
C PHE A 71 -1.79 6.37 5.23
N GLY A 72 -1.58 5.09 5.45
CA GLY A 72 -2.57 4.17 5.97
C GLY A 72 -3.19 3.29 4.88
N THR A 73 -3.91 2.26 5.31
CA THR A 73 -4.77 1.46 4.45
C THR A 73 -5.92 0.87 5.25
N SER A 74 -7.10 0.80 4.63
CA SER A 74 -8.28 0.15 5.23
C SER A 74 -8.33 -1.36 4.99
N PHE A 75 -7.39 -1.92 4.23
CA PHE A 75 -7.24 -3.36 4.02
C PHE A 75 -6.48 -3.97 5.20
N ASN A 76 -7.18 -4.70 6.08
CA ASN A 76 -6.66 -5.16 7.35
C ASN A 76 -5.42 -6.04 7.22
N ASP A 77 -5.45 -7.04 6.34
CA ASP A 77 -4.32 -7.93 6.11
C ASP A 77 -3.09 -7.17 5.59
N SER A 78 -3.31 -6.27 4.61
CA SER A 78 -2.25 -5.43 4.07
C SER A 78 -1.66 -4.53 5.15
N ARG A 79 -2.51 -3.86 5.96
CA ARG A 79 -2.06 -2.96 7.04
C ARG A 79 -1.13 -3.68 8.02
N VAL A 80 -1.54 -4.86 8.49
CA VAL A 80 -0.75 -5.63 9.46
C VAL A 80 0.56 -6.14 8.87
N LYS A 81 0.53 -6.67 7.64
CA LYS A 81 1.73 -7.25 7.00
C LYS A 81 2.72 -6.17 6.56
N THR A 82 2.24 -5.01 6.11
CA THR A 82 3.08 -3.95 5.54
C THR A 82 3.46 -2.90 6.57
N ILE A 83 2.53 -2.04 7.00
CA ILE A 83 2.78 -1.00 8.00
C ILE A 83 3.22 -1.63 9.32
N GLY A 84 2.46 -2.61 9.83
CA GLY A 84 2.81 -3.35 11.03
C GLY A 84 4.14 -4.10 10.91
N GLY A 85 4.48 -4.60 9.73
CA GLY A 85 5.78 -5.22 9.44
C GLY A 85 6.95 -4.23 9.61
N ILE A 86 6.84 -3.03 9.02
CA ILE A 86 7.83 -1.96 9.14
C ILE A 86 7.99 -1.53 10.61
N GLU A 87 6.87 -1.25 11.28
CA GLU A 87 6.87 -0.84 12.69
C GLU A 87 7.49 -1.89 13.61
N SER A 88 7.14 -3.17 13.40
CA SER A 88 7.71 -4.29 14.15
C SER A 88 9.21 -4.45 13.90
N ALA A 89 9.69 -4.24 12.66
CA ALA A 89 11.11 -4.29 12.34
C ALA A 89 11.88 -3.17 13.05
N ILE A 90 11.34 -1.94 13.04
CA ILE A 90 11.89 -0.80 13.76
C ILE A 90 11.89 -1.08 15.27
N ALA A 91 10.79 -1.56 15.83
CA ALA A 91 10.71 -1.86 17.26
C ALA A 91 11.67 -2.96 17.71
N LYS A 92 11.90 -3.96 16.88
CA LYS A 92 12.90 -5.02 17.14
C LYS A 92 14.33 -4.49 17.08
N ALA A 93 14.62 -3.59 16.14
CA ALA A 93 15.95 -2.99 15.98
C ALA A 93 16.27 -2.02 17.13
N PHE A 94 15.26 -1.35 17.66
CA PHE A 94 15.38 -0.32 18.70
C PHE A 94 14.56 -0.64 19.96
N PRO A 95 14.85 -1.73 20.69
CA PRO A 95 14.02 -2.22 21.79
C PRO A 95 13.93 -1.27 23.00
N ASN A 96 14.82 -0.28 23.08
CA ASN A 96 14.84 0.73 24.15
C ASN A 96 14.03 1.98 23.81
N TYR A 97 13.36 2.02 22.66
CA TYR A 97 12.53 3.14 22.23
C TYR A 97 11.09 2.68 22.06
N GLU A 98 10.16 3.48 22.53
CA GLU A 98 8.76 3.31 22.22
C GLU A 98 8.52 3.68 20.75
N VAL A 99 7.79 2.83 20.02
CA VAL A 99 7.43 3.05 18.61
C VAL A 99 5.93 3.25 18.52
N ARG A 100 5.49 4.36 17.95
CA ARG A 100 4.08 4.75 17.79
C ARG A 100 3.70 4.88 16.34
N ARG A 101 2.45 4.53 16.03
CA ARG A 101 1.84 4.70 14.70
C ARG A 101 1.11 6.04 14.62
N ALA A 102 1.19 6.69 13.45
CA ALA A 102 0.26 7.73 13.02
C ALA A 102 -0.07 7.57 11.53
N PHE A 103 -1.26 8.02 11.11
CA PHE A 103 -1.64 8.05 9.71
C PHE A 103 -1.84 9.48 9.20
N THR A 104 -1.59 9.69 7.90
CA THR A 104 -1.85 10.99 7.24
C THR A 104 -3.26 11.06 6.65
N SER A 105 -3.86 9.92 6.25
CA SER A 105 -5.16 9.89 5.60
C SER A 105 -6.31 9.82 6.61
N GLN A 106 -7.01 10.94 6.81
CA GLN A 106 -8.19 11.00 7.68
C GLN A 106 -9.31 10.07 7.19
N ILE A 107 -9.49 9.91 5.88
CA ILE A 107 -10.49 9.01 5.28
C ILE A 107 -10.25 7.56 5.72
N ILE A 108 -8.98 7.14 5.76
CA ILE A 108 -8.61 5.79 6.21
C ILE A 108 -8.85 5.63 7.71
N ILE A 109 -8.48 6.63 8.50
CA ILE A 109 -8.69 6.65 9.96
C ILE A 109 -10.19 6.51 10.27
N ASP A 110 -11.03 7.35 9.67
CA ASP A 110 -12.47 7.34 9.88
C ASP A 110 -13.09 5.98 9.49
N LYS A 111 -12.67 5.43 8.35
CA LYS A 111 -13.14 4.12 7.88
C LYS A 111 -12.76 2.99 8.83
N LEU A 112 -11.57 3.02 9.41
CA LEU A 112 -11.11 2.02 10.38
C LEU A 112 -11.85 2.14 11.71
N ALA A 113 -12.07 3.36 12.20
CA ALA A 113 -12.84 3.61 13.40
C ALA A 113 -14.29 3.13 13.25
N GLU A 114 -14.94 3.47 12.13
CA GLU A 114 -16.36 3.13 11.88
C GLU A 114 -16.56 1.62 11.63
N ARG A 115 -15.71 1.00 10.79
CA ARG A 115 -15.90 -0.38 10.35
C ARG A 115 -15.34 -1.40 11.34
N ASP A 116 -14.15 -1.13 11.88
CA ASP A 116 -13.35 -2.10 12.63
C ASP A 116 -13.22 -1.75 14.12
N ASN A 117 -13.68 -0.56 14.52
CA ASN A 117 -13.46 0.00 15.85
C ASN A 117 -11.97 0.05 16.23
N VAL A 118 -11.14 0.42 15.22
CA VAL A 118 -9.70 0.61 15.37
C VAL A 118 -9.40 2.10 15.37
N ASP A 119 -8.86 2.58 16.50
CA ASP A 119 -8.49 3.97 16.73
C ASP A 119 -7.03 4.19 16.33
N ILE A 120 -6.77 5.08 15.40
CA ILE A 120 -5.43 5.45 14.96
C ILE A 120 -5.34 6.97 14.93
N ASP A 121 -4.36 7.52 15.62
CA ASP A 121 -4.11 8.97 15.62
C ASP A 121 -3.73 9.45 14.22
N ASN A 122 -4.25 10.59 13.80
CA ASN A 122 -3.63 11.36 12.72
C ASN A 122 -2.34 12.03 13.23
N VAL A 123 -1.61 12.70 12.34
CA VAL A 123 -0.30 13.27 12.70
C VAL A 123 -0.42 14.30 13.83
N THR A 124 -1.41 15.19 13.77
CA THR A 124 -1.64 16.21 14.80
C THR A 124 -1.98 15.58 16.14
N GLU A 125 -2.90 14.60 16.16
CA GLU A 125 -3.29 13.89 17.39
C GLU A 125 -2.13 13.12 18.01
N ALA A 126 -1.29 12.48 17.17
CA ALA A 126 -0.10 11.77 17.63
C ALA A 126 0.95 12.71 18.22
N LEU A 127 1.13 13.90 17.63
CA LEU A 127 2.01 14.94 18.16
C LEU A 127 1.48 15.51 19.48
N ASP A 128 0.20 15.85 19.55
CA ASP A 128 -0.45 16.33 20.80
C ASP A 128 -0.31 15.31 21.92
N ARG A 129 -0.52 14.03 21.61
CA ARG A 129 -0.33 12.94 22.58
C ARG A 129 1.12 12.81 23.04
N ALA A 130 2.08 12.93 22.13
CA ALA A 130 3.50 12.89 22.50
C ALA A 130 3.88 14.06 23.43
N VAL A 131 3.38 15.27 23.17
CA VAL A 131 3.54 16.44 24.05
C VAL A 131 2.92 16.19 25.42
N ALA A 132 1.69 15.68 25.46
CA ALA A 132 0.95 15.39 26.68
C ALA A 132 1.65 14.31 27.55
N ASP A 133 2.31 13.33 26.92
CA ASP A 133 3.10 12.29 27.57
C ASP A 133 4.48 12.78 28.04
N GLY A 134 4.86 14.03 27.74
CA GLY A 134 6.13 14.62 28.16
C GLY A 134 7.34 14.13 27.36
N VAL A 135 7.12 13.62 26.13
CA VAL A 135 8.21 13.24 25.20
C VAL A 135 9.05 14.48 24.90
N LYS A 136 10.37 14.33 24.96
CA LYS A 136 11.31 15.43 24.69
C LYS A 136 11.90 15.37 23.29
N ASN A 137 12.20 14.15 22.83
CA ASN A 137 12.83 13.94 21.54
C ASN A 137 11.94 13.07 20.66
N LEU A 138 11.67 13.53 19.45
CA LEU A 138 10.84 12.82 18.49
C LEU A 138 11.67 12.45 17.26
N VAL A 139 11.69 11.16 16.93
CA VAL A 139 12.22 10.65 15.67
C VAL A 139 11.02 10.22 14.83
N VAL A 140 10.79 10.89 13.72
CA VAL A 140 9.66 10.63 12.83
C VAL A 140 10.15 9.91 11.59
N GLN A 141 9.66 8.67 11.37
CA GLN A 141 9.96 7.90 10.18
C GLN A 141 8.73 7.79 9.29
N PRO A 142 8.70 8.49 8.14
CA PRO A 142 7.65 8.31 7.16
C PRO A 142 7.84 6.98 6.42
N THR A 143 6.73 6.29 6.12
CA THR A 143 6.77 5.10 5.26
C THR A 143 6.46 5.42 3.78
N HIS A 144 6.43 6.71 3.43
CA HIS A 144 6.19 7.17 2.06
C HIS A 144 7.25 6.63 1.10
N LEU A 145 6.84 6.40 -0.16
CA LEU A 145 7.76 5.94 -1.21
C LEU A 145 8.75 7.03 -1.63
N MET A 146 8.29 8.30 -1.66
CA MET A 146 9.02 9.44 -2.20
C MET A 146 8.73 10.72 -1.42
N ASN A 147 9.52 11.76 -1.68
CA ASN A 147 9.30 13.13 -1.20
C ASN A 147 8.20 13.80 -2.06
N GLY A 148 6.94 13.42 -1.82
CA GLY A 148 5.74 13.96 -2.45
C GLY A 148 5.02 14.97 -1.57
N TYR A 149 3.75 15.22 -1.88
CA TYR A 149 2.89 16.15 -1.14
C TYR A 149 2.74 15.72 0.33
N GLU A 150 2.43 14.45 0.60
CA GLU A 150 2.24 13.94 1.96
C GLU A 150 3.50 14.07 2.84
N TYR A 151 4.69 13.90 2.26
CA TYR A 151 5.93 14.13 2.99
C TYR A 151 6.16 15.62 3.29
N THR A 152 5.82 16.48 2.34
CA THR A 152 5.91 17.94 2.51
C THR A 152 4.93 18.42 3.58
N ASP A 153 3.68 17.95 3.54
CA ASP A 153 2.66 18.29 4.53
C ASP A 153 3.06 17.80 5.94
N LEU A 154 3.62 16.57 6.03
CA LEU A 154 4.17 16.06 7.28
C LEU A 154 5.27 16.96 7.82
N LYS A 155 6.20 17.39 6.98
CA LYS A 155 7.29 18.30 7.39
C LYS A 155 6.74 19.62 7.91
N GLU A 156 5.78 20.22 7.20
CA GLU A 156 5.14 21.45 7.61
C GLU A 156 4.37 21.32 8.94
N GLU A 157 3.75 20.16 9.17
CA GLU A 157 3.08 19.87 10.44
C GLU A 157 4.09 19.78 11.59
N LEU A 158 5.20 19.07 11.39
CA LEU A 158 6.26 18.95 12.39
C LEU A 158 6.89 20.31 12.76
N GLU A 159 7.01 21.23 11.78
CA GLU A 159 7.54 22.58 12.03
C GLU A 159 6.70 23.36 13.04
N LYS A 160 5.37 23.16 13.07
CA LYS A 160 4.46 23.81 14.04
C LYS A 160 4.69 23.37 15.48
N TYR A 161 5.31 22.21 15.67
CA TYR A 161 5.62 21.62 16.99
C TYR A 161 7.08 21.79 17.40
N SER A 162 7.90 22.51 16.63
CA SER A 162 9.33 22.68 16.89
C SER A 162 9.67 23.20 18.30
N ASP A 163 8.81 24.04 18.88
CA ASP A 163 8.99 24.60 20.22
C ASP A 163 8.43 23.71 21.34
N GLN A 164 7.79 22.59 21.01
CA GLN A 164 7.17 21.65 21.97
C GLN A 164 8.11 20.52 22.37
N PHE A 165 9.14 20.25 21.60
CA PHE A 165 10.12 19.19 21.79
C PHE A 165 11.54 19.77 21.90
N ASP A 166 12.43 19.09 22.62
CA ASP A 166 13.85 19.42 22.64
C ASP A 166 14.50 19.15 21.27
N SER A 167 14.01 18.11 20.58
CA SER A 167 14.40 17.83 19.19
C SER A 167 13.30 17.08 18.42
N ILE A 168 13.13 17.42 17.14
CA ILE A 168 12.36 16.64 16.15
C ILE A 168 13.30 16.32 15.00
N LYS A 169 13.41 15.02 14.67
CA LYS A 169 14.19 14.54 13.52
C LYS A 169 13.28 13.79 12.57
N LEU A 170 13.27 14.21 11.31
CA LEU A 170 12.46 13.61 10.25
C LEU A 170 13.33 12.71 9.37
N GLY A 171 12.93 11.45 9.24
CA GLY A 171 13.56 10.48 8.36
C GLY A 171 13.18 10.66 6.89
N GLU A 172 13.97 10.04 6.03
CA GLU A 172 13.77 10.09 4.59
C GLU A 172 12.71 9.07 4.12
N PRO A 173 12.00 9.35 3.01
CA PRO A 173 11.18 8.37 2.31
C PRO A 173 12.02 7.24 1.70
N LEU A 174 11.36 6.18 1.22
CA LEU A 174 12.01 4.96 0.73
C LEU A 174 12.98 5.19 -0.43
N LEU A 175 12.61 6.01 -1.41
CA LEU A 175 13.40 6.28 -2.62
C LEU A 175 14.05 7.68 -2.53
N THR A 176 15.08 7.82 -1.75
CA THR A 176 15.79 9.09 -1.56
C THR A 176 17.22 9.04 -2.09
N SER A 177 18.07 8.21 -1.50
CA SER A 177 19.48 8.10 -1.89
C SER A 177 19.70 7.03 -2.97
N ASP A 178 20.84 7.09 -3.67
CA ASP A 178 21.19 6.05 -4.64
C ASP A 178 21.33 4.67 -4.01
N SER A 179 21.79 4.59 -2.76
CA SER A 179 21.83 3.34 -1.99
C SER A 179 20.45 2.78 -1.70
N ASP A 180 19.44 3.64 -1.47
CA ASP A 180 18.06 3.20 -1.28
C ASP A 180 17.50 2.59 -2.57
N TYR A 181 17.74 3.26 -3.72
CA TYR A 181 17.35 2.70 -5.02
C TYR A 181 17.98 1.33 -5.25
N GLU A 182 19.27 1.15 -4.98
CA GLU A 182 19.98 -0.12 -5.13
C GLU A 182 19.39 -1.20 -4.21
N ALA A 183 19.10 -0.84 -2.95
CA ALA A 183 18.50 -1.75 -1.99
C ALA A 183 17.07 -2.15 -2.38
N VAL A 184 16.25 -1.19 -2.82
CA VAL A 184 14.89 -1.44 -3.32
C VAL A 184 14.92 -2.34 -4.56
N ILE A 185 15.78 -2.06 -5.54
CA ILE A 185 15.92 -2.91 -6.74
C ILE A 185 16.25 -4.34 -6.34
N LYS A 186 17.22 -4.52 -5.46
CA LYS A 186 17.58 -5.85 -4.97
C LYS A 186 16.41 -6.56 -4.28
N ALA A 187 15.66 -5.84 -3.45
CA ALA A 187 14.51 -6.39 -2.75
C ALA A 187 13.41 -6.85 -3.71
N ILE A 188 12.96 -5.97 -4.61
CA ILE A 188 11.86 -6.28 -5.53
C ILE A 188 12.24 -7.32 -6.59
N THR A 189 13.49 -7.37 -7.02
CA THR A 189 13.94 -8.40 -7.98
C THR A 189 14.12 -9.76 -7.32
N GLU A 190 14.51 -9.82 -6.04
CA GLU A 190 14.54 -11.07 -5.28
C GLU A 190 13.12 -11.60 -5.02
N ASP A 191 12.14 -10.72 -4.73
CA ASP A 191 10.74 -11.11 -4.58
C ASP A 191 10.16 -11.70 -5.87
N MET A 192 10.52 -11.13 -6.99
CA MET A 192 10.00 -11.55 -8.30
C MET A 192 10.78 -12.69 -8.95
N LYS A 193 11.83 -13.21 -8.33
CA LYS A 193 12.73 -14.21 -8.92
C LYS A 193 12.04 -15.48 -9.43
N ASP A 194 10.98 -15.91 -8.77
CA ASP A 194 10.23 -17.12 -9.14
C ASP A 194 9.34 -16.90 -10.38
N TYR A 195 9.10 -15.65 -10.74
CA TYR A 195 8.39 -15.21 -11.94
C TYR A 195 9.35 -14.79 -13.06
N ASP A 196 10.62 -14.52 -12.73
CA ASP A 196 11.62 -13.99 -13.66
C ASP A 196 12.29 -15.11 -14.46
N ASP A 197 11.56 -15.61 -15.44
CA ASP A 197 12.01 -16.65 -16.38
C ASP A 197 12.60 -16.07 -17.68
N GLY A 198 12.69 -14.74 -17.79
CA GLY A 198 13.16 -14.03 -18.97
C GLY A 198 12.14 -13.95 -20.13
N GLU A 199 11.02 -14.69 -20.04
CA GLU A 199 9.91 -14.71 -21.03
C GLU A 199 8.65 -14.02 -20.50
N THR A 200 8.63 -13.69 -19.20
CA THR A 200 7.57 -12.98 -18.49
C THR A 200 7.95 -11.51 -18.30
N ALA A 201 7.06 -10.59 -18.62
CA ALA A 201 7.20 -9.19 -18.22
C ALA A 201 6.79 -9.04 -16.75
N ILE A 202 7.60 -8.34 -15.97
CA ILE A 202 7.31 -8.00 -14.58
C ILE A 202 7.00 -6.51 -14.51
N ALA A 203 5.74 -6.20 -14.26
CA ALA A 203 5.22 -4.84 -14.28
C ALA A 203 4.90 -4.37 -12.86
N PHE A 204 5.57 -3.31 -12.44
CA PHE A 204 5.33 -2.63 -11.18
C PHE A 204 4.39 -1.46 -11.35
N MET A 205 3.32 -1.42 -10.56
CA MET A 205 2.34 -0.36 -10.56
C MET A 205 2.57 0.61 -9.39
N GLY A 206 3.09 1.80 -9.67
CA GLY A 206 3.15 2.90 -8.73
C GLY A 206 1.85 3.70 -8.68
N HIS A 207 1.70 4.54 -7.65
CA HIS A 207 0.55 5.45 -7.57
C HIS A 207 0.63 6.52 -8.67
N GLY A 208 1.78 7.15 -8.81
CA GLY A 208 1.94 8.35 -9.65
C GLY A 208 1.59 9.63 -8.89
N THR A 209 2.08 10.75 -9.37
CA THR A 209 1.78 12.07 -8.80
C THR A 209 2.04 13.18 -9.84
N GLU A 210 1.32 14.29 -9.73
CA GLU A 210 1.59 15.50 -10.52
C GLU A 210 2.83 16.29 -10.02
N ALA A 211 3.37 15.92 -8.85
CA ALA A 211 4.56 16.58 -8.29
C ALA A 211 5.84 16.18 -9.04
N ASP A 212 6.89 17.00 -8.96
CA ASP A 212 8.21 16.73 -9.55
C ASP A 212 8.82 15.41 -9.03
N SER A 213 8.43 14.98 -7.83
CA SER A 213 8.81 13.69 -7.24
C SER A 213 8.37 12.47 -8.05
N ASN A 214 7.44 12.61 -9.01
CA ASN A 214 7.09 11.55 -9.97
C ASN A 214 8.30 11.02 -10.74
N GLY A 215 9.36 11.83 -10.88
CA GLY A 215 10.62 11.44 -11.51
C GLY A 215 11.33 10.23 -10.85
N VAL A 216 10.94 9.84 -9.63
CA VAL A 216 11.49 8.64 -8.96
C VAL A 216 11.21 7.37 -9.75
N TYR A 217 10.07 7.27 -10.41
CA TYR A 217 9.70 6.09 -11.22
C TYR A 217 10.61 5.95 -12.45
N ALA A 218 10.88 7.04 -13.15
CA ALA A 218 11.80 7.03 -14.29
C ALA A 218 13.24 6.71 -13.83
N LYS A 219 13.70 7.29 -12.72
CA LYS A 219 15.02 6.99 -12.14
C LYS A 219 15.13 5.52 -11.72
N LEU A 220 14.08 4.97 -11.09
CA LEU A 220 14.07 3.57 -10.68
C LEU A 220 14.10 2.65 -11.92
N GLN A 221 13.31 2.95 -12.95
CA GLN A 221 13.31 2.20 -14.22
C GLN A 221 14.69 2.21 -14.90
N GLU A 222 15.36 3.37 -14.96
CA GLU A 222 16.71 3.48 -15.49
C GLU A 222 17.70 2.57 -14.76
N LYS A 223 17.67 2.61 -13.42
CA LYS A 223 18.56 1.82 -12.57
C LYS A 223 18.27 0.31 -12.67
N ILE A 224 17.00 -0.11 -12.71
CA ILE A 224 16.60 -1.52 -12.93
C ILE A 224 17.15 -2.02 -14.28
N THR A 225 16.97 -1.22 -15.34
CA THR A 225 17.45 -1.57 -16.68
C THR A 225 18.99 -1.65 -16.72
N ALA A 226 19.67 -0.69 -16.07
CA ALA A 226 21.14 -0.67 -15.97
C ALA A 226 21.68 -1.87 -15.16
N ALA A 227 20.93 -2.36 -14.18
CA ALA A 227 21.24 -3.57 -13.41
C ALA A 227 21.04 -4.88 -14.22
N GLY A 228 20.47 -4.80 -15.42
CA GLY A 228 20.32 -5.94 -16.35
C GLY A 228 18.92 -6.57 -16.39
N TYR A 229 17.99 -6.09 -15.60
CA TYR A 229 16.60 -6.57 -15.55
C TYR A 229 15.78 -5.95 -16.70
N LYS A 230 15.85 -6.56 -17.87
CA LYS A 230 15.29 -6.02 -19.13
C LYS A 230 13.81 -6.29 -19.32
N ASN A 231 13.28 -7.25 -18.60
CA ASN A 231 11.85 -7.65 -18.60
C ASN A 231 11.04 -6.99 -17.49
N TYR A 232 11.62 -6.01 -16.78
CA TYR A 232 10.96 -5.23 -15.72
C TYR A 232 10.52 -3.87 -16.25
N VAL A 233 9.30 -3.49 -15.94
CA VAL A 233 8.71 -2.21 -16.36
C VAL A 233 7.94 -1.57 -15.20
N ILE A 234 8.00 -0.26 -15.12
CA ILE A 234 7.24 0.53 -14.13
C ILE A 234 6.21 1.37 -14.88
N GLY A 235 4.98 1.36 -14.38
CA GLY A 235 3.93 2.30 -14.74
C GLY A 235 3.26 2.84 -13.50
N THR A 236 2.37 3.80 -13.67
CA THR A 236 1.63 4.46 -12.59
C THR A 236 0.13 4.55 -12.88
N VAL A 237 -0.68 4.65 -11.82
CA VAL A 237 -2.14 4.78 -11.93
C VAL A 237 -2.54 6.19 -12.36
N GLU A 238 -1.95 7.22 -11.74
CA GLU A 238 -2.41 8.60 -11.84
C GLU A 238 -1.47 9.53 -12.61
N ALA A 239 -0.37 9.00 -13.16
CA ALA A 239 0.62 9.80 -13.89
C ALA A 239 1.30 9.01 -15.02
N GLU A 240 2.38 9.57 -15.60
CA GLU A 240 3.25 8.88 -16.54
C GLU A 240 4.50 8.33 -15.83
N PRO A 241 4.99 7.13 -16.27
CA PRO A 241 4.45 6.27 -17.34
C PRO A 241 3.15 5.58 -16.93
N SER A 242 2.25 5.39 -17.90
CA SER A 242 0.91 4.83 -17.68
C SER A 242 0.81 3.33 -18.00
N ILE A 243 -0.39 2.74 -17.88
CA ILE A 243 -0.65 1.36 -18.33
C ILE A 243 -0.40 1.18 -19.83
N ASP A 244 -0.60 2.22 -20.64
CA ASP A 244 -0.35 2.14 -22.09
C ASP A 244 1.14 1.90 -22.38
N ASP A 245 2.05 2.49 -21.59
CA ASP A 245 3.49 2.23 -21.68
C ASP A 245 3.85 0.80 -21.29
N VAL A 246 3.20 0.27 -20.26
CA VAL A 246 3.38 -1.12 -19.82
C VAL A 246 2.93 -2.10 -20.92
N ILE A 247 1.76 -1.84 -21.55
CA ILE A 247 1.26 -2.63 -22.67
C ILE A 247 2.22 -2.55 -23.86
N ALA A 248 2.67 -1.35 -24.19
CA ALA A 248 3.63 -1.14 -25.29
C ALA A 248 4.95 -1.89 -25.03
N PHE A 249 5.46 -1.83 -23.80
CA PHE A 249 6.64 -2.57 -23.38
C PHE A 249 6.44 -4.09 -23.51
N ALA A 250 5.35 -4.64 -23.02
CA ALA A 250 5.07 -6.07 -23.08
C ALA A 250 4.94 -6.57 -24.53
N LYS A 251 4.31 -5.80 -25.42
CA LYS A 251 4.22 -6.09 -26.86
C LYS A 251 5.58 -6.04 -27.54
N ALA A 252 6.38 -5.01 -27.27
CA ALA A 252 7.71 -4.84 -27.87
C ALA A 252 8.66 -5.98 -27.49
N GLY A 253 8.59 -6.46 -26.25
CA GLY A 253 9.36 -7.61 -25.77
C GLY A 253 8.82 -8.96 -26.22
N SER A 254 7.64 -9.00 -26.88
CA SER A 254 6.94 -10.22 -27.30
C SER A 254 6.64 -11.19 -26.15
N TYR A 255 6.45 -10.65 -24.94
CA TYR A 255 6.08 -11.43 -23.78
C TYR A 255 4.69 -12.05 -23.95
N LYS A 256 4.43 -13.17 -23.27
CA LYS A 256 3.12 -13.85 -23.28
C LYS A 256 2.41 -13.69 -21.94
N ARG A 257 3.18 -13.51 -20.89
CA ARG A 257 2.72 -13.36 -19.53
C ARG A 257 3.21 -12.03 -18.94
N VAL A 258 2.35 -11.41 -18.16
CA VAL A 258 2.67 -10.21 -17.38
C VAL A 258 2.36 -10.48 -15.92
N VAL A 259 3.34 -10.33 -15.06
CA VAL A 259 3.13 -10.31 -13.60
C VAL A 259 2.95 -8.87 -13.16
N LEU A 260 1.89 -8.59 -12.43
CA LEU A 260 1.57 -7.28 -11.87
C LEU A 260 1.90 -7.26 -10.38
N HIS A 261 2.66 -6.27 -9.93
CA HIS A 261 2.98 -6.07 -8.53
C HIS A 261 2.88 -4.58 -8.16
N PRO A 262 2.27 -4.22 -7.01
CA PRO A 262 2.23 -2.82 -6.60
C PRO A 262 3.61 -2.31 -6.19
N LEU A 263 4.03 -1.19 -6.77
CA LEU A 263 5.19 -0.41 -6.31
C LEU A 263 4.71 0.62 -5.28
N MET A 264 4.07 0.11 -4.26
CA MET A 264 3.47 0.87 -3.15
C MET A 264 3.75 0.15 -1.85
N VAL A 265 3.89 0.91 -0.75
CA VAL A 265 4.18 0.33 0.57
C VAL A 265 3.09 -0.62 1.03
N VAL A 266 1.84 -0.34 0.69
CA VAL A 266 0.67 -1.15 0.99
C VAL A 266 0.02 -1.68 -0.28
N ALA A 267 -0.57 -2.89 -0.24
CA ALA A 267 -1.49 -3.37 -1.26
C ALA A 267 -2.91 -2.97 -0.83
N GLY A 268 -3.26 -1.71 -1.10
CA GLY A 268 -4.53 -1.08 -0.76
C GLY A 268 -5.53 -1.09 -1.92
N ASP A 269 -6.32 -0.02 -2.02
CA ASP A 269 -7.39 0.14 -3.00
C ASP A 269 -6.89 0.01 -4.44
N HIS A 270 -5.86 0.78 -4.81
CA HIS A 270 -5.27 0.73 -6.14
C HIS A 270 -4.78 -0.68 -6.53
N ALA A 271 -4.15 -1.41 -5.60
CA ALA A 271 -3.68 -2.76 -5.90
C ALA A 271 -4.82 -3.75 -6.12
N ASN A 272 -5.91 -3.62 -5.34
CA ASN A 272 -7.05 -4.54 -5.41
C ASN A 272 -8.03 -4.20 -6.54
N ASN A 273 -8.23 -2.91 -6.84
CA ASN A 273 -9.20 -2.46 -7.84
C ASN A 273 -8.51 -2.07 -9.15
N ASP A 274 -7.65 -1.04 -9.16
CA ASP A 274 -7.06 -0.54 -10.41
C ASP A 274 -6.05 -1.52 -11.03
N MET A 275 -5.29 -2.28 -10.21
CA MET A 275 -4.34 -3.26 -10.71
C MET A 275 -5.00 -4.61 -11.01
N ALA A 276 -5.62 -5.22 -10.02
CA ALA A 276 -6.07 -6.62 -10.05
C ALA A 276 -7.59 -6.81 -10.12
N GLY A 277 -8.37 -5.74 -10.14
CA GLY A 277 -9.83 -5.77 -10.20
C GLY A 277 -10.37 -6.37 -11.51
N ASP A 278 -11.66 -6.67 -11.50
CA ASP A 278 -12.36 -7.23 -12.66
C ASP A 278 -13.06 -6.16 -13.52
N GLU A 279 -12.95 -4.88 -13.15
CA GLU A 279 -13.48 -3.78 -13.94
C GLU A 279 -12.74 -3.62 -15.27
N ASP A 280 -13.42 -3.09 -16.27
CA ASP A 280 -12.93 -3.02 -17.65
C ASP A 280 -11.65 -2.19 -17.84
N ASP A 281 -11.38 -1.27 -16.95
CA ASP A 281 -10.26 -0.33 -16.92
C ASP A 281 -9.13 -0.73 -15.95
N SER A 282 -9.27 -1.84 -15.22
CA SER A 282 -8.16 -2.37 -14.42
C SER A 282 -6.98 -2.80 -15.30
N TRP A 283 -5.77 -2.70 -14.78
CA TRP A 283 -4.56 -3.12 -15.50
C TRP A 283 -4.63 -4.57 -15.95
N LYS A 284 -5.12 -5.47 -15.08
CA LYS A 284 -5.36 -6.88 -15.39
C LYS A 284 -6.27 -7.00 -16.62
N SER A 285 -7.45 -6.39 -16.59
CA SER A 285 -8.44 -6.49 -17.67
C SER A 285 -7.92 -5.89 -18.98
N LEU A 286 -7.19 -4.77 -18.92
CA LEU A 286 -6.59 -4.13 -20.10
C LEU A 286 -5.53 -5.02 -20.74
N LEU A 287 -4.64 -5.62 -19.94
CA LEU A 287 -3.61 -6.54 -20.44
C LEU A 287 -4.20 -7.85 -20.98
N GLU A 288 -5.22 -8.42 -20.32
CA GLU A 288 -5.93 -9.61 -20.80
C GLU A 288 -6.65 -9.34 -22.15
N LYS A 289 -7.24 -8.16 -22.34
CA LYS A 289 -7.81 -7.73 -23.65
C LYS A 289 -6.77 -7.67 -24.76
N GLU A 290 -5.53 -7.38 -24.44
CA GLU A 290 -4.40 -7.38 -25.37
C GLU A 290 -3.81 -8.79 -25.61
N GLY A 291 -4.34 -9.81 -24.93
CA GLY A 291 -4.02 -11.21 -25.14
C GLY A 291 -2.88 -11.74 -24.26
N PHE A 292 -2.52 -11.04 -23.20
CA PHE A 292 -1.53 -11.51 -22.22
C PHE A 292 -2.19 -12.42 -21.19
N GLU A 293 -1.43 -13.41 -20.70
CA GLU A 293 -1.70 -14.07 -19.43
C GLU A 293 -1.27 -13.12 -18.29
N VAL A 294 -2.18 -12.80 -17.36
CA VAL A 294 -1.90 -11.84 -16.29
C VAL A 294 -1.92 -12.51 -14.93
N VAL A 295 -0.86 -12.28 -14.15
CA VAL A 295 -0.72 -12.81 -12.78
C VAL A 295 -0.56 -11.64 -11.81
N PRO A 296 -1.60 -11.23 -11.10
CA PRO A 296 -1.50 -10.20 -10.07
C PRO A 296 -0.91 -10.77 -8.78
N VAL A 297 0.07 -10.09 -8.22
CA VAL A 297 0.66 -10.33 -6.90
C VAL A 297 0.25 -9.19 -5.99
N LEU A 298 -0.67 -9.46 -5.05
CA LEU A 298 -1.25 -8.45 -4.16
C LEU A 298 -0.44 -8.30 -2.86
N GLU A 299 0.82 -7.93 -3.00
CA GLU A 299 1.76 -7.76 -1.90
C GLU A 299 2.32 -6.34 -1.87
N GLY A 300 2.19 -5.63 -0.74
CA GLY A 300 2.78 -4.31 -0.59
C GLY A 300 4.26 -4.39 -0.23
N LEU A 301 5.06 -3.42 -0.70
CA LEU A 301 6.51 -3.37 -0.43
C LEU A 301 6.86 -3.49 1.06
N GLY A 302 5.98 -2.98 1.95
CA GLY A 302 6.20 -2.98 3.39
C GLY A 302 6.23 -4.38 4.03
N GLN A 303 5.74 -5.44 3.35
CA GLN A 303 5.87 -6.80 3.88
C GLN A 303 7.22 -7.47 3.57
N ASN A 304 8.00 -6.91 2.62
CA ASN A 304 9.33 -7.38 2.31
C ASN A 304 10.33 -6.98 3.42
N GLU A 305 10.99 -7.97 4.02
CA GLU A 305 11.94 -7.74 5.12
C GLU A 305 13.12 -6.85 4.71
N ALA A 306 13.60 -6.94 3.45
CA ALA A 306 14.69 -6.10 2.97
C ALA A 306 14.25 -4.63 2.86
N ILE A 307 13.01 -4.36 2.46
CA ILE A 307 12.42 -3.01 2.45
C ILE A 307 12.27 -2.48 3.88
N GLN A 308 11.79 -3.30 4.82
CA GLN A 308 11.70 -2.93 6.23
C GLN A 308 13.06 -2.51 6.78
N GLN A 309 14.15 -3.19 6.39
CA GLN A 309 15.50 -2.86 6.81
C GLN A 309 16.00 -1.51 6.30
N ILE A 310 15.51 -1.01 5.16
CA ILE A 310 15.82 0.34 4.69
C ILE A 310 15.27 1.38 5.67
N TYR A 311 14.01 1.24 6.09
CA TYR A 311 13.42 2.13 7.10
C TYR A 311 14.13 2.03 8.45
N VAL A 312 14.56 0.84 8.87
CA VAL A 312 15.39 0.66 10.08
C VAL A 312 16.72 1.43 9.96
N GLN A 313 17.35 1.42 8.77
CA GLN A 313 18.58 2.18 8.53
C GLN A 313 18.33 3.69 8.57
N HIS A 314 17.21 4.17 8.00
CA HIS A 314 16.83 5.57 8.07
C HIS A 314 16.64 6.04 9.51
N VAL A 315 15.93 5.26 10.35
CA VAL A 315 15.78 5.55 11.78
C VAL A 315 17.14 5.54 12.49
N SER A 316 18.01 4.55 12.18
CA SER A 316 19.34 4.45 12.80
C SER A 316 20.22 5.68 12.54
N ALA A 317 20.06 6.31 11.38
CA ALA A 317 20.80 7.53 11.03
C ALA A 317 20.35 8.76 11.83
N LEU A 318 19.18 8.70 12.47
CA LEU A 318 18.59 9.80 13.24
C LEU A 318 18.82 9.67 14.75
N LEU A 319 19.03 8.45 15.27
CA LEU A 319 19.26 8.18 16.68
C LEU A 319 20.73 8.47 17.07
#